data_2d7c3909be6d7bb75bc760d97860207e
#
_entry.id   2d7c3909be6d7bb75bc760d97860207e
#
_cell.length_a   1.000
_cell.length_b   1.000
_cell.length_c   1.000
_cell.angle_alpha   90.00
_cell.angle_beta   90.00
_cell.angle_gamma   90.00
#
_symmetry.space_group_name_H-M   'P 1'
#
loop_
_entity.id
_entity.type
_entity.pdbx_description
1 polymer ?
#
loop_
_entity_poly.entity_id
_entity_poly.type
_entity_poly.pdbx_seq_one_letter_code
_entity_poly.pdbx_strand_id
1 'polypeptide(L)'
;MARITVNETGTNPLVLLSTTIGNTTQLEDGNISSANVLSVTCLQDITISASTGIYSYVDFCSKDTNKVTTPADNEISMNIVIDPTAYFGANVANSGASNKGIAYLSQNKVPVQFLVVWNYNVSEANIVGGNIANLSNVYYSSGTGYISALAPTAAPDAPVFVTPITIAVDGTMYTASSDSI
;
A
#
# COMPACT_ATOMS: atom_id res chain seq x y z
N MET A 1 21.39 -2.63 -17.29
CA MET A 1 20.46 -2.89 -16.19
C MET A 1 19.58 -1.66 -16.01
N ALA A 2 18.29 -1.81 -16.20
CA ALA A 2 17.34 -0.74 -15.86
C ALA A 2 17.27 -0.62 -14.34
N ARG A 3 17.27 0.60 -13.82
CA ARG A 3 17.07 0.89 -12.40
C ARG A 3 15.79 1.71 -12.27
N ILE A 4 15.01 1.44 -11.25
CA ILE A 4 13.93 2.34 -10.85
C ILE A 4 14.62 3.50 -10.12
N THR A 5 14.59 4.69 -10.70
CA THR A 5 15.13 5.90 -10.09
C THR A 5 14.01 6.66 -9.42
N VAL A 6 14.18 6.95 -8.15
CA VAL A 6 13.31 7.82 -7.37
C VAL A 6 13.87 9.25 -7.47
N ASN A 7 13.01 10.24 -7.61
CA ASN A 7 13.38 11.67 -7.71
C ASN A 7 13.88 12.19 -9.08
N GLU A 8 13.71 11.47 -10.15
CA GLU A 8 13.68 12.15 -11.45
C GLU A 8 12.32 12.84 -11.60
N THR A 9 12.28 13.99 -12.25
CA THR A 9 11.05 14.79 -12.39
C THR A 9 9.88 13.93 -12.89
N GLY A 10 8.91 13.65 -12.01
CA GLY A 10 7.71 12.87 -12.32
C GLY A 10 7.73 11.39 -11.93
N THR A 11 8.71 10.89 -11.17
CA THR A 11 8.85 9.47 -10.81
C THR A 11 8.75 9.19 -9.29
N ASN A 12 7.94 9.94 -8.58
CA ASN A 12 7.71 9.67 -7.15
C ASN A 12 6.78 8.48 -6.97
N PRO A 13 6.98 7.63 -5.94
CA PRO A 13 6.01 6.61 -5.59
C PRO A 13 4.63 7.21 -5.32
N LEU A 14 3.58 6.52 -5.79
CA LEU A 14 2.20 6.88 -5.51
C LEU A 14 1.54 5.76 -4.72
N VAL A 15 0.86 6.11 -3.65
CA VAL A 15 0.06 5.16 -2.86
C VAL A 15 -1.40 5.55 -2.94
N LEU A 16 -2.22 4.60 -3.38
CA LEU A 16 -3.66 4.75 -3.49
C LEU A 16 -4.36 3.76 -2.57
N LEU A 17 -5.39 4.21 -1.88
CA LEU A 17 -6.22 3.39 -0.99
C LEU A 17 -7.69 3.46 -1.43
N SER A 18 -8.35 2.30 -1.46
CA SER A 18 -9.78 2.19 -1.72
C SER A 18 -10.45 1.32 -0.66
N THR A 19 -11.67 1.66 -0.27
CA THR A 19 -12.53 0.80 0.57
C THR A 19 -13.32 -0.21 -0.26
N THR A 20 -13.28 -0.10 -1.59
CA THR A 20 -13.83 -1.10 -2.50
C THR A 20 -12.74 -2.09 -2.85
N ILE A 21 -12.90 -3.32 -2.42
CA ILE A 21 -11.91 -4.38 -2.63
C ILE A 21 -12.26 -5.11 -3.92
N GLY A 22 -11.30 -5.19 -4.84
CA GLY A 22 -11.39 -5.95 -6.07
C GLY A 22 -11.30 -7.47 -5.84
N ASN A 23 -11.64 -8.24 -6.86
CA ASN A 23 -11.39 -9.69 -6.87
C ASN A 23 -9.89 -9.98 -7.10
N THR A 24 -9.50 -11.25 -7.01
CA THR A 24 -8.09 -11.69 -7.15
C THR A 24 -7.45 -11.18 -8.44
N THR A 25 -8.11 -11.32 -9.58
CA THR A 25 -7.59 -10.84 -10.88
C THR A 25 -7.38 -9.33 -10.88
N GLN A 26 -8.32 -8.56 -10.32
CA GLN A 26 -8.18 -7.10 -10.23
C GLN A 26 -7.02 -6.69 -9.32
N LEU A 27 -6.75 -7.46 -8.25
CA LEU A 27 -5.59 -7.22 -7.38
C LEU A 27 -4.30 -7.58 -8.10
N GLU A 28 -4.25 -8.70 -8.81
CA GLU A 28 -3.09 -9.12 -9.62
C GLU A 28 -2.76 -8.07 -10.69
N ASP A 29 -3.75 -7.58 -11.40
CA ASP A 29 -3.61 -6.59 -12.47
C ASP A 29 -3.38 -5.17 -11.93
N GLY A 30 -3.32 -4.96 -10.62
CA GLY A 30 -3.16 -3.65 -10.00
C GLY A 30 -4.34 -2.70 -10.23
N ASN A 31 -5.54 -3.25 -10.48
CA ASN A 31 -6.73 -2.43 -10.69
C ASN A 31 -7.31 -1.96 -9.36
N ILE A 32 -7.53 -0.65 -9.24
CA ILE A 32 -8.17 -0.05 -8.07
C ILE A 32 -9.47 0.65 -8.50
N SER A 33 -10.52 0.49 -7.69
CA SER A 33 -11.80 1.16 -7.96
C SER A 33 -11.65 2.67 -8.00
N SER A 34 -12.23 3.33 -9.02
CA SER A 34 -12.22 4.79 -9.15
C SER A 34 -13.11 5.52 -8.13
N ALA A 35 -13.98 4.79 -7.43
CA ALA A 35 -14.94 5.40 -6.51
C ALA A 35 -14.24 5.83 -5.21
N ASN A 36 -14.10 7.15 -5.03
CA ASN A 36 -13.60 7.76 -3.79
C ASN A 36 -12.25 7.18 -3.32
N VAL A 37 -11.31 7.02 -4.24
CA VAL A 37 -9.94 6.62 -3.93
C VAL A 37 -9.26 7.72 -3.13
N LEU A 38 -8.52 7.33 -2.12
CA LEU A 38 -7.66 8.20 -1.35
C LEU A 38 -6.23 8.11 -1.90
N SER A 39 -5.72 9.22 -2.39
CA SER A 39 -4.30 9.36 -2.74
C SER A 39 -3.54 9.77 -1.48
N VAL A 40 -2.53 8.99 -1.13
CA VAL A 40 -1.61 9.34 -0.03
C VAL A 40 -0.53 10.25 -0.61
N THR A 41 -0.74 11.54 -0.43
CA THR A 41 0.17 12.61 -0.90
C THR A 41 1.27 12.91 0.11
N CYS A 42 2.28 13.65 -0.32
CA CYS A 42 3.38 14.09 0.55
C CYS A 42 4.15 12.94 1.21
N LEU A 43 4.36 11.86 0.48
CA LEU A 43 5.13 10.71 0.91
C LEU A 43 6.60 11.07 1.08
N GLN A 44 7.20 10.78 2.24
CA GLN A 44 8.61 10.97 2.53
C GLN A 44 9.43 9.72 2.24
N ASP A 45 8.90 8.58 2.66
CA ASP A 45 9.48 7.26 2.39
C ASP A 45 8.40 6.19 2.33
N ILE A 46 8.74 5.04 1.77
CA ILE A 46 7.92 3.84 1.75
C ILE A 46 8.80 2.60 1.75
N THR A 47 8.44 1.64 2.58
CA THR A 47 9.08 0.33 2.68
C THR A 47 8.02 -0.76 2.62
N ILE A 48 8.23 -1.76 1.78
CA ILE A 48 7.45 -3.00 1.79
C ILE A 48 8.31 -4.08 2.40
N SER A 49 7.85 -4.64 3.50
CA SER A 49 8.45 -5.80 4.16
C SER A 49 7.64 -7.05 3.80
N ALA A 50 8.31 -8.04 3.24
CA ALA A 50 7.74 -9.35 2.97
C ALA A 50 8.57 -10.39 3.72
N SER A 51 7.99 -11.02 4.72
CA SER A 51 8.66 -12.05 5.53
C SER A 51 7.90 -13.36 5.46
N THR A 52 8.62 -14.44 5.15
CA THR A 52 8.08 -15.79 5.27
C THR A 52 8.60 -16.40 6.56
N GLY A 53 7.70 -16.74 7.46
CA GLY A 53 8.07 -17.47 8.66
C GLY A 53 8.52 -18.88 8.32
N ILE A 54 9.52 -19.37 9.03
CA ILE A 54 10.03 -20.73 8.90
C ILE A 54 9.99 -21.38 10.28
N TYR A 55 9.20 -22.43 10.40
CA TYR A 55 9.21 -23.28 11.58
C TYR A 55 10.16 -24.45 11.33
N SER A 56 11.13 -24.64 12.22
CA SER A 56 12.10 -25.74 12.16
C SER A 56 11.81 -26.75 13.26
N TYR A 57 11.76 -28.04 12.92
CA TYR A 57 11.59 -29.13 13.88
C TYR A 57 12.44 -30.31 13.53
N VAL A 58 12.73 -31.12 14.54
CA VAL A 58 13.40 -32.43 14.42
C VAL A 58 12.41 -33.47 14.93
N ASP A 59 12.15 -34.48 14.13
CA ASP A 59 11.37 -35.66 14.57
C ASP A 59 12.28 -36.85 14.93
N PHE A 60 11.70 -37.83 15.61
CA PHE A 60 12.43 -39.02 16.01
C PHE A 60 12.77 -39.98 14.85
N CYS A 61 12.18 -39.76 13.68
CA CYS A 61 12.38 -40.57 12.48
C CYS A 61 13.47 -40.02 11.57
N SER A 62 13.84 -38.75 11.75
CA SER A 62 14.84 -38.05 10.97
C SER A 62 15.88 -37.41 11.89
N LYS A 63 17.17 -37.59 11.58
CA LYS A 63 18.24 -36.87 12.27
C LYS A 63 18.43 -35.45 11.74
N ASP A 64 17.74 -35.09 10.65
CA ASP A 64 17.85 -33.81 9.98
C ASP A 64 16.80 -32.84 10.50
N THR A 65 17.13 -31.56 10.43
CA THR A 65 16.18 -30.49 10.74
C THR A 65 15.23 -30.31 9.57
N ASN A 66 13.95 -30.56 9.80
CA ASN A 66 12.87 -30.28 8.85
C ASN A 66 12.43 -28.84 8.98
N LYS A 67 12.07 -28.20 7.86
CA LYS A 67 11.59 -26.82 7.80
C LYS A 67 10.24 -26.79 7.12
N VAL A 68 9.29 -26.08 7.74
CA VAL A 68 7.96 -25.81 7.19
C VAL A 68 7.77 -24.29 7.14
N THR A 69 7.25 -23.80 6.01
CA THR A 69 6.92 -22.39 5.88
C THR A 69 5.63 -22.10 6.64
N THR A 70 5.63 -21.01 7.39
CA THR A 70 4.43 -20.44 8.01
C THR A 70 3.86 -19.33 7.12
N PRO A 71 2.61 -18.89 7.35
CA PRO A 71 2.05 -17.75 6.62
C PRO A 71 2.99 -16.54 6.64
N ALA A 72 3.04 -15.82 5.53
CA ALA A 72 3.83 -14.60 5.43
C ALA A 72 3.20 -13.50 6.29
N ASP A 73 4.05 -12.70 6.93
CA ASP A 73 3.66 -11.48 7.62
C ASP A 73 4.21 -10.31 6.79
N ASN A 74 3.35 -9.72 6.00
CA ASN A 74 3.71 -8.65 5.08
C ASN A 74 3.16 -7.33 5.58
N GLU A 75 3.95 -6.28 5.48
CA GLU A 75 3.54 -4.94 5.85
C GLU A 75 4.09 -3.88 4.89
N ILE A 76 3.40 -2.77 4.83
CA ILE A 76 3.83 -1.57 4.13
C ILE A 76 3.94 -0.47 5.18
N SER A 77 5.14 0.06 5.35
CA SER A 77 5.41 1.19 6.24
C SER A 77 5.78 2.41 5.42
N MET A 78 5.23 3.56 5.78
CA MET A 78 5.50 4.83 5.11
C MET A 78 5.44 6.00 6.08
N ASN A 79 6.18 7.06 5.79
CA ASN A 79 6.07 8.33 6.48
C ASN A 79 5.49 9.37 5.52
N ILE A 80 4.51 10.11 6.00
CA ILE A 80 3.87 11.17 5.23
C ILE A 80 3.86 12.50 5.99
N VAL A 81 3.89 13.60 5.26
CA VAL A 81 3.45 14.90 5.79
C VAL A 81 1.93 14.91 5.73
N ILE A 82 1.28 15.28 6.82
CA ILE A 82 -0.18 15.22 6.93
C ILE A 82 -0.82 16.28 6.01
N ASP A 83 -1.53 15.80 5.00
CA ASP A 83 -2.55 16.57 4.31
C ASP A 83 -3.87 16.44 5.08
N PRO A 84 -4.47 17.55 5.55
CA PRO A 84 -5.69 17.49 6.35
C PRO A 84 -6.85 16.76 5.67
N THR A 85 -7.01 16.92 4.36
CA THR A 85 -8.10 16.28 3.61
C THR A 85 -7.89 14.78 3.52
N ALA A 86 -6.68 14.33 3.22
CA ALA A 86 -6.34 12.92 3.15
C ALA A 86 -6.38 12.28 4.55
N TYR A 87 -5.97 12.99 5.59
CA TYR A 87 -5.88 12.46 6.93
C TYR A 87 -7.26 12.38 7.62
N PHE A 88 -8.04 13.46 7.63
CA PHE A 88 -9.35 13.54 8.30
C PHE A 88 -10.52 13.14 7.41
N GLY A 89 -10.32 13.10 6.09
CA GLY A 89 -11.37 12.85 5.10
C GLY A 89 -12.17 14.09 4.71
N ALA A 90 -12.74 14.05 3.51
CA ALA A 90 -13.54 15.15 2.99
C ALA A 90 -14.94 15.18 3.61
N ASN A 91 -15.54 14.01 3.87
CA ASN A 91 -16.88 13.89 4.47
C ASN A 91 -17.09 12.49 5.06
N VAL A 92 -16.78 12.32 6.34
CA VAL A 92 -16.85 11.03 7.03
C VAL A 92 -18.24 10.38 7.08
N ALA A 93 -19.31 11.14 6.80
CA ALA A 93 -20.66 10.58 6.69
C ALA A 93 -20.85 9.76 5.40
N ASN A 94 -20.09 10.06 4.35
CA ASN A 94 -20.15 9.34 3.09
C ASN A 94 -19.24 8.12 3.07
N SER A 95 -19.54 7.15 2.20
CA SER A 95 -18.69 5.98 1.95
C SER A 95 -17.46 6.37 1.10
N GLY A 96 -16.45 5.48 1.11
CA GLY A 96 -15.24 5.61 0.31
C GLY A 96 -14.03 6.14 1.08
N ALA A 97 -12.83 5.77 0.65
CA ALA A 97 -11.59 6.06 1.36
C ALA A 97 -11.30 7.55 1.45
N SER A 98 -11.45 8.31 0.37
CA SER A 98 -11.22 9.77 0.35
C SER A 98 -12.19 10.55 1.25
N ASN A 99 -13.43 10.06 1.39
CA ASN A 99 -14.41 10.68 2.28
C ASN A 99 -14.10 10.40 3.75
N LYS A 100 -13.64 9.19 4.06
CA LYS A 100 -13.35 8.74 5.43
C LYS A 100 -12.02 9.27 5.96
N GLY A 101 -10.99 9.30 5.14
CA GLY A 101 -9.63 9.66 5.53
C GLY A 101 -8.89 8.58 6.32
N ILE A 102 -7.57 8.72 6.38
CA ILE A 102 -6.64 7.74 6.98
C ILE A 102 -6.98 7.48 8.46
N ALA A 103 -7.23 8.54 9.22
CA ALA A 103 -7.52 8.43 10.65
C ALA A 103 -8.77 7.57 10.93
N TYR A 104 -9.86 7.79 10.19
CA TYR A 104 -11.08 7.00 10.34
C TYR A 104 -10.86 5.54 9.95
N LEU A 105 -10.17 5.30 8.82
CA LEU A 105 -9.91 3.94 8.32
C LEU A 105 -9.10 3.14 9.35
N SER A 106 -8.11 3.76 9.98
CA SER A 106 -7.30 3.14 11.03
C SER A 106 -8.12 2.86 12.30
N GLN A 107 -8.83 3.86 12.84
CA GLN A 107 -9.58 3.76 14.09
C GLN A 107 -10.71 2.73 14.00
N ASN A 108 -11.37 2.62 12.85
CA ASN A 108 -12.49 1.71 12.65
C ASN A 108 -12.09 0.38 12.01
N LYS A 109 -10.78 0.14 11.84
CA LYS A 109 -10.24 -1.11 11.25
C LYS A 109 -10.93 -1.46 9.93
N VAL A 110 -11.13 -0.46 9.09
CA VAL A 110 -11.76 -0.64 7.79
C VAL A 110 -10.77 -1.31 6.85
N PRO A 111 -11.14 -2.44 6.21
CA PRO A 111 -10.28 -3.07 5.22
C PRO A 111 -10.11 -2.14 4.01
N VAL A 112 -8.91 -2.07 3.50
CA VAL A 112 -8.56 -1.27 2.33
C VAL A 112 -7.86 -2.11 1.29
N GLN A 113 -8.17 -1.86 0.03
CA GLN A 113 -7.29 -2.23 -1.07
C GLN A 113 -6.24 -1.14 -1.19
N PHE A 114 -4.98 -1.53 -1.25
CA PHE A 114 -3.88 -0.63 -1.53
C PHE A 114 -3.28 -0.89 -2.91
N LEU A 115 -2.77 0.16 -3.51
CA LEU A 115 -1.97 0.12 -4.73
C LEU A 115 -0.77 1.05 -4.55
N VAL A 116 0.42 0.49 -4.56
CA VAL A 116 1.69 1.23 -4.55
C VAL A 116 2.27 1.20 -5.95
N VAL A 117 2.39 2.34 -6.59
CA VAL A 117 3.03 2.50 -7.89
C VAL A 117 4.43 3.06 -7.65
N TRP A 118 5.47 2.30 -8.03
CA TRP A 118 6.85 2.61 -7.71
C TRP A 118 7.48 3.68 -8.61
N ASN A 119 7.10 3.67 -9.87
CA ASN A 119 7.61 4.59 -10.88
C ASN A 119 6.47 5.42 -11.47
N TYR A 120 5.89 6.25 -10.64
CA TYR A 120 4.75 7.09 -11.04
C TYR A 120 5.19 8.15 -12.06
N ASN A 121 4.97 7.86 -13.34
CA ASN A 121 5.19 8.75 -14.48
C ASN A 121 3.93 9.00 -15.31
N VAL A 122 2.80 8.51 -14.85
CA VAL A 122 1.48 8.69 -15.46
C VAL A 122 0.57 9.47 -14.52
N SER A 123 -0.45 10.14 -15.05
CA SER A 123 -1.37 10.86 -14.18
C SER A 123 -2.17 9.91 -13.30
N GLU A 124 -2.43 10.30 -12.07
CA GLU A 124 -3.27 9.54 -11.13
C GLU A 124 -4.61 9.14 -11.76
N ALA A 125 -5.22 10.05 -12.54
CA ALA A 125 -6.48 9.79 -13.24
C ALA A 125 -6.40 8.62 -14.24
N ASN A 126 -5.23 8.35 -14.79
CA ASN A 126 -5.03 7.21 -15.70
C ASN A 126 -4.88 5.89 -14.94
N ILE A 127 -4.43 5.93 -13.68
CA ILE A 127 -4.27 4.75 -12.82
C ILE A 127 -5.59 4.44 -12.13
N VAL A 128 -6.25 5.46 -11.58
CA VAL A 128 -7.52 5.32 -10.87
C VAL A 128 -8.65 5.02 -11.83
N GLY A 129 -9.26 3.85 -11.71
CA GLY A 129 -10.34 3.39 -12.58
C GLY A 129 -9.90 2.95 -13.98
N GLY A 130 -8.59 3.00 -14.25
CA GLY A 130 -7.97 2.39 -15.40
C GLY A 130 -7.46 0.98 -15.09
N ASN A 131 -7.08 0.26 -16.12
CA ASN A 131 -6.35 -0.99 -15.97
C ASN A 131 -4.86 -0.67 -16.12
N ILE A 132 -4.08 -0.85 -15.06
CA ILE A 132 -2.61 -0.65 -15.10
C ILE A 132 -1.96 -1.55 -16.13
N ALA A 133 -2.51 -2.73 -16.39
CA ALA A 133 -2.03 -3.64 -17.43
C ALA A 133 -2.03 -3.01 -18.84
N ASN A 134 -2.81 -1.97 -19.08
CA ASN A 134 -2.82 -1.23 -20.34
C ASN A 134 -1.76 -0.11 -20.41
N LEU A 135 -1.02 0.11 -19.33
CA LEU A 135 0.05 1.11 -19.26
C LEU A 135 1.39 0.40 -19.39
N SER A 136 2.32 0.96 -20.16
CA SER A 136 3.66 0.39 -20.32
C SER A 136 4.60 0.86 -19.22
N ASN A 137 5.52 -0.02 -18.81
CA ASN A 137 6.58 0.26 -17.85
C ASN A 137 6.10 0.75 -16.47
N VAL A 138 4.97 0.29 -15.99
CA VAL A 138 4.50 0.59 -14.63
C VAL A 138 4.85 -0.56 -13.70
N TYR A 139 5.59 -0.26 -12.62
CA TYR A 139 5.91 -1.22 -11.57
C TYR A 139 5.03 -0.94 -10.36
N TYR A 140 4.36 -1.96 -9.85
CA TYR A 140 3.40 -1.77 -8.77
C TYR A 140 3.37 -2.93 -7.78
N SER A 141 2.83 -2.64 -6.61
CA SER A 141 2.45 -3.64 -5.60
C SER A 141 1.02 -3.38 -5.18
N SER A 142 0.20 -4.41 -5.14
CA SER A 142 -1.22 -4.33 -4.79
C SER A 142 -1.62 -5.42 -3.81
N GLY A 143 -2.71 -5.21 -3.11
CA GLY A 143 -3.25 -6.17 -2.16
C GLY A 143 -4.34 -5.54 -1.29
N THR A 144 -4.71 -6.28 -0.27
CA THR A 144 -5.66 -5.83 0.76
C THR A 144 -4.99 -5.78 2.12
N GLY A 145 -5.49 -4.96 3.02
CA GLY A 145 -4.94 -4.86 4.35
C GLY A 145 -5.71 -3.90 5.24
N TYR A 146 -5.13 -3.64 6.41
CA TYR A 146 -5.66 -2.72 7.41
C TYR A 146 -4.59 -1.74 7.82
N ILE A 147 -4.95 -0.48 8.05
CA ILE A 147 -4.03 0.48 8.67
C ILE A 147 -3.86 0.08 10.13
N SER A 148 -2.72 -0.55 10.44
CA SER A 148 -2.43 -1.16 11.75
C SER A 148 -1.76 -0.20 12.72
N ALA A 149 -1.02 0.79 12.20
CA ALA A 149 -0.38 1.79 13.02
C ALA A 149 -0.51 3.19 12.42
N LEU A 150 -0.74 4.17 13.28
CA LEU A 150 -0.85 5.57 12.95
C LEU A 150 -0.41 6.38 14.18
N ALA A 151 0.62 7.22 14.04
CA ALA A 151 1.19 7.97 15.15
C ALA A 151 1.52 9.42 14.74
N PRO A 152 0.50 10.28 14.56
CA PRO A 152 0.72 11.66 14.15
C PRO A 152 1.56 12.40 15.19
N THR A 153 2.59 13.10 14.76
CA THR A 153 3.49 13.86 15.61
C THR A 153 3.48 15.32 15.19
N ALA A 154 3.30 16.19 16.18
CA ALA A 154 3.45 17.63 16.05
C ALA A 154 4.51 18.10 17.05
N ALA A 155 5.50 18.84 16.61
CA ALA A 155 6.50 19.44 17.46
C ALA A 155 6.49 20.97 17.31
N PRO A 156 6.69 21.74 18.39
CA PRO A 156 6.65 23.21 18.32
C PRO A 156 7.66 23.83 17.37
N ASP A 157 8.75 23.13 17.10
CA ASP A 157 9.84 23.52 16.18
C ASP A 157 9.73 22.87 14.80
N ALA A 158 8.76 21.99 14.60
CA ALA A 158 8.53 21.35 13.30
C ALA A 158 7.51 22.15 12.47
N PRO A 159 7.85 22.52 11.24
CA PRO A 159 6.96 23.33 10.40
C PRO A 159 5.76 22.57 9.87
N VAL A 160 5.74 21.24 10.01
CA VAL A 160 4.70 20.35 9.47
C VAL A 160 4.40 19.20 10.42
N PHE A 161 3.16 18.71 10.36
CA PHE A 161 2.78 17.47 11.03
C PHE A 161 3.16 16.27 10.16
N VAL A 162 3.77 15.27 10.78
CA VAL A 162 4.15 14.02 10.11
C VAL A 162 3.49 12.84 10.81
N THR A 163 3.24 11.77 10.08
CA THR A 163 2.77 10.51 10.67
C THR A 163 3.41 9.31 9.96
N PRO A 164 3.96 8.35 10.71
CA PRO A 164 4.15 7.02 10.20
C PRO A 164 2.79 6.34 9.99
N ILE A 165 2.69 5.57 8.93
CA ILE A 165 1.53 4.72 8.62
C ILE A 165 2.06 3.34 8.37
N THR A 166 1.45 2.33 8.98
CA THR A 166 1.71 0.93 8.67
C THR A 166 0.42 0.28 8.20
N ILE A 167 0.48 -0.41 7.07
CA ILE A 167 -0.59 -1.24 6.56
C ILE A 167 -0.17 -2.69 6.75
N ALA A 168 -0.88 -3.42 7.61
CA ALA A 168 -0.75 -4.86 7.72
C ALA A 168 -1.49 -5.51 6.55
N VAL A 169 -0.78 -6.29 5.75
CA VAL A 169 -1.34 -6.93 4.56
C VAL A 169 -2.17 -8.14 4.97
N ASP A 170 -3.39 -8.21 4.47
CA ASP A 170 -4.29 -9.34 4.65
C ASP A 170 -4.34 -10.18 3.38
N GLY A 171 -3.83 -11.40 3.45
CA GLY A 171 -3.74 -12.31 2.31
C GLY A 171 -2.50 -12.09 1.44
N THR A 172 -2.69 -12.23 0.13
CA THR A 172 -1.59 -12.16 -0.84
C THR A 172 -1.32 -10.75 -1.27
N MET A 173 -0.04 -10.38 -1.28
CA MET A 173 0.45 -9.16 -1.92
C MET A 173 1.02 -9.52 -3.29
N TYR A 174 0.58 -8.80 -4.29
CA TYR A 174 1.02 -8.94 -5.67
C TYR A 174 2.03 -7.84 -6.01
N THR A 175 3.12 -8.21 -6.64
CA THR A 175 4.12 -7.26 -7.15
C THR A 175 4.42 -7.63 -8.59
N ALA A 176 4.18 -6.72 -9.51
CA ALA A 176 4.29 -6.98 -10.93
C ALA A 176 4.74 -5.72 -11.70
N SER A 177 5.04 -5.94 -12.98
CA SER A 177 5.18 -4.89 -13.99
C SER A 177 4.01 -5.00 -14.96
N SER A 178 3.49 -3.87 -15.41
CA SER A 178 2.45 -3.83 -16.44
C SER A 178 2.86 -4.51 -17.76
N ASP A 179 4.17 -4.62 -18.01
CA ASP A 179 4.68 -5.31 -19.21
C ASP A 179 4.74 -6.85 -19.04
N SER A 180 4.40 -7.36 -17.86
CA SER A 180 4.47 -8.79 -17.51
C SER A 180 3.09 -9.46 -17.40
N ILE A 181 2.01 -8.72 -17.71
CA ILE A 181 0.61 -9.14 -17.59
C ILE A 181 0.04 -9.43 -18.98
#